data_04bd57ffffa385ea62f3b09ae71a89b4
#
_entry.id   04bd57ffffa385ea62f3b09ae71a89b4
#
_cell.length_a   1.000
_cell.length_b   1.000
_cell.length_c   1.000
_cell.angle_alpha   90.00
_cell.angle_beta   90.00
_cell.angle_gamma   90.00
#
_symmetry.space_group_name_H-M   'P 1'
#
loop_
_entity.id
_entity.type
_entity.pdbx_description
1 polymer ?
#
loop_
_entity_poly.entity_id
_entity_poly.type
_entity_poly.pdbx_seq_one_letter_code
_entity_poly.pdbx_strand_id
1 'polypeptide(L)'
;MGKEEWFTIPLEKKPHHKKIKDIKTNDTTEWRDKIVKQFLRNHTLISNLRYEILNLRDIYSSSNLIDINLASIDLCRKKLNIDTPLLLSSELNIKTKGSQKLSDICNELNATEYISGQGAKSYLDESIFKCKVSFFKPKVKNHYTTLQQI
;
A
#
# COMPACT_ATOMS: atom_id res chain seq x y z
N MET A 1 7.11 24.89 -7.34
CA MET A 1 6.84 24.02 -6.19
C MET A 1 5.46 23.42 -6.36
N GLY A 2 5.35 22.10 -6.51
CA GLY A 2 4.07 21.43 -6.65
C GLY A 2 3.29 21.48 -5.33
N LYS A 3 1.99 21.71 -5.43
CA LYS A 3 1.09 21.68 -4.27
C LYS A 3 0.85 20.23 -3.90
N GLU A 4 0.95 19.87 -2.62
CA GLU A 4 0.55 18.54 -2.15
C GLU A 4 -0.95 18.36 -2.38
N GLU A 5 -1.33 17.24 -2.99
CA GLU A 5 -2.71 16.87 -3.23
C GLU A 5 -2.96 15.45 -2.70
N TRP A 6 -4.11 15.27 -2.05
CA TRP A 6 -4.53 13.98 -1.50
C TRP A 6 -5.49 13.29 -2.45
N PHE A 7 -5.22 12.01 -2.70
CA PHE A 7 -6.16 11.10 -3.37
C PHE A 7 -6.94 10.34 -2.29
N THR A 8 -8.26 10.54 -2.27
CA THR A 8 -9.13 9.89 -1.30
C THR A 8 -10.08 8.94 -2.01
N ILE A 9 -10.06 7.68 -1.64
CA ILE A 9 -11.03 6.68 -2.07
C ILE A 9 -12.20 6.72 -1.07
N PRO A 10 -13.42 7.09 -1.50
CA PRO A 10 -14.56 7.07 -0.61
C PRO A 10 -14.95 5.63 -0.28
N LEU A 11 -15.25 5.38 0.99
CA LEU A 11 -15.64 4.07 1.47
C LEU A 11 -17.13 4.04 1.78
N GLU A 12 -17.76 2.86 1.66
CA GLU A 12 -19.10 2.66 2.19
C GLU A 12 -19.19 3.01 3.67
N LYS A 13 -20.41 3.42 4.12
CA LYS A 13 -20.63 3.77 5.53
C LYS A 13 -20.13 2.65 6.45
N LYS A 14 -19.25 3.01 7.32
CA LYS A 14 -18.40 2.25 8.20
C LYS A 14 -19.00 1.10 8.94
N PRO A 15 -18.16 0.16 9.13
CA PRO A 15 -17.93 -0.34 10.46
C PRO A 15 -16.49 -0.13 10.90
N HIS A 16 -16.30 0.55 12.01
CA HIS A 16 -14.98 0.80 12.63
C HIS A 16 -14.18 -0.50 12.95
N HIS A 17 -14.79 -1.66 12.76
CA HIS A 17 -14.22 -2.97 13.09
C HIS A 17 -14.02 -3.93 11.91
N LYS A 18 -14.33 -3.52 10.66
CA LYS A 18 -14.08 -4.36 9.49
C LYS A 18 -12.59 -4.47 9.18
N LYS A 19 -12.16 -5.66 8.81
CA LYS A 19 -10.82 -5.85 8.23
C LYS A 19 -10.78 -5.21 6.85
N ILE A 20 -9.59 -4.76 6.41
CA ILE A 20 -9.42 -4.10 5.09
C ILE A 20 -9.99 -4.95 3.95
N LYS A 21 -9.86 -6.27 4.01
CA LYS A 21 -10.41 -7.20 3.02
C LYS A 21 -11.93 -7.17 2.88
N ASP A 22 -12.64 -6.68 3.90
CA ASP A 22 -14.09 -6.64 3.95
C ASP A 22 -14.65 -5.22 3.71
N ILE A 23 -13.77 -4.27 3.36
CA ILE A 23 -14.14 -2.89 3.10
C ILE A 23 -14.42 -2.69 1.61
N LYS A 24 -15.56 -2.07 1.30
CA LYS A 24 -15.95 -1.69 -0.05
C LYS A 24 -15.86 -0.19 -0.26
N THR A 25 -15.62 0.20 -1.50
CA THR A 25 -15.66 1.60 -1.94
C THR A 25 -17.10 2.08 -2.04
N ASN A 26 -17.30 3.38 -1.83
CA ASN A 26 -18.60 4.02 -2.09
C ASN A 26 -18.65 4.48 -3.55
N ASP A 27 -19.37 3.71 -4.38
CA ASP A 27 -19.45 3.93 -5.82
C ASP A 27 -20.61 4.85 -6.24
N THR A 28 -21.25 5.53 -5.29
CA THR A 28 -22.28 6.54 -5.58
C THR A 28 -21.72 7.85 -6.13
N THR A 29 -20.40 8.01 -6.14
CA THR A 29 -19.69 9.19 -6.65
C THR A 29 -18.71 8.81 -7.76
N GLU A 30 -18.43 9.72 -8.67
CA GLU A 30 -17.46 9.54 -9.76
C GLU A 30 -16.00 9.70 -9.29
N TRP A 31 -15.66 9.12 -8.14
CA TRP A 31 -14.34 9.30 -7.53
C TRP A 31 -13.21 8.72 -8.39
N ARG A 32 -13.48 7.63 -9.12
CA ARG A 32 -12.50 6.98 -10.02
C ARG A 32 -12.03 7.93 -11.10
N ASP A 33 -12.97 8.57 -11.80
CA ASP A 33 -12.65 9.53 -12.84
C ASP A 33 -11.97 10.78 -12.28
N LYS A 34 -12.34 11.21 -11.07
CA LYS A 34 -11.67 12.33 -10.39
C LYS A 34 -10.20 12.01 -10.11
N ILE A 35 -9.90 10.83 -9.57
CA ILE A 35 -8.52 10.42 -9.29
C ILE A 35 -7.70 10.36 -10.59
N VAL A 36 -8.23 9.73 -11.64
CA VAL A 36 -7.54 9.64 -12.93
C VAL A 36 -7.28 11.02 -13.53
N LYS A 37 -8.27 11.91 -13.53
CA LYS A 37 -8.13 13.29 -14.03
C LYS A 37 -7.12 14.10 -13.21
N GLN A 38 -7.12 13.95 -11.89
CA GLN A 38 -6.19 14.63 -10.99
C GLN A 38 -4.76 14.11 -11.21
N PHE A 39 -4.58 12.81 -11.36
CA PHE A 39 -3.30 12.21 -11.69
C PHE A 39 -2.77 12.72 -13.03
N LEU A 40 -3.60 12.73 -14.07
CA LEU A 40 -3.28 13.30 -15.40
C LEU A 40 -2.80 14.75 -15.32
N ARG A 41 -3.54 15.59 -14.59
CA ARG A 41 -3.22 17.01 -14.44
C ARG A 41 -1.85 17.23 -13.80
N ASN A 42 -1.48 16.40 -12.84
CA ASN A 42 -0.23 16.54 -12.09
C ASN A 42 0.98 15.95 -12.82
N HIS A 43 0.76 15.10 -13.83
CA HIS A 43 1.80 14.36 -14.55
C HIS A 43 1.85 14.64 -16.07
N THR A 44 1.31 15.77 -16.51
CA THR A 44 1.23 16.14 -17.94
C THR A 44 2.57 16.24 -18.67
N LEU A 45 3.68 16.28 -17.94
CA LEU A 45 5.03 16.43 -18.52
C LEU A 45 5.71 15.09 -18.85
N ILE A 46 5.08 13.94 -18.57
CA ILE A 46 5.69 12.63 -18.80
C ILE A 46 5.03 11.96 -20.01
N SER A 47 5.74 11.95 -21.13
CA SER A 47 5.24 11.45 -22.42
C SER A 47 4.85 9.95 -22.44
N ASN A 48 5.37 9.16 -21.52
CA ASN A 48 5.12 7.71 -21.44
C ASN A 48 3.93 7.33 -20.54
N LEU A 49 3.24 8.31 -19.97
CA LEU A 49 2.21 8.09 -18.96
C LEU A 49 0.87 7.54 -19.51
N ARG A 50 0.67 7.52 -20.82
CA ARG A 50 -0.59 7.00 -21.40
C ARG A 50 -0.86 5.54 -21.05
N TYR A 51 0.16 4.70 -21.04
CA TYR A 51 0.03 3.29 -20.64
C TYR A 51 -0.29 3.15 -19.14
N GLU A 52 0.29 3.98 -18.31
CA GLU A 52 0.10 3.95 -16.86
C GLU A 52 -1.29 4.43 -16.44
N ILE A 53 -1.89 5.32 -17.22
CA ILE A 53 -3.27 5.81 -16.99
C ILE A 53 -4.30 4.73 -17.28
N LEU A 54 -4.12 3.93 -18.31
CA LEU A 54 -4.98 2.79 -18.58
C LEU A 54 -4.89 1.80 -17.42
N ASN A 55 -3.69 1.49 -16.95
CA ASN A 55 -3.47 0.65 -15.77
C ASN A 55 -4.12 1.21 -14.50
N LEU A 56 -4.14 2.54 -14.30
CA LEU A 56 -4.82 3.16 -13.16
C LEU A 56 -6.33 2.96 -13.19
N ARG A 57 -6.97 3.02 -14.35
CA ARG A 57 -8.40 2.73 -14.48
C ARG A 57 -8.71 1.29 -14.10
N ASP A 58 -7.88 0.35 -14.55
CA ASP A 58 -8.03 -1.07 -14.22
C ASP A 58 -7.84 -1.31 -12.72
N ILE A 59 -6.83 -0.68 -12.11
CA ILE A 59 -6.57 -0.74 -10.66
C ILE A 59 -7.79 -0.26 -9.86
N TYR A 60 -8.41 0.84 -10.27
CA TYR A 60 -9.57 1.41 -9.57
C TYR A 60 -10.91 0.80 -10.00
N SER A 61 -10.94 -0.25 -10.83
CA SER A 61 -12.17 -0.87 -11.30
C SER A 61 -12.91 -1.67 -10.22
N SER A 62 -12.18 -2.25 -9.27
CA SER A 62 -12.78 -3.04 -8.17
C SER A 62 -13.55 -2.15 -7.18
N SER A 63 -14.60 -2.74 -6.60
CA SER A 63 -15.31 -2.17 -5.46
C SER A 63 -14.76 -2.64 -4.11
N ASN A 64 -13.75 -3.50 -4.08
CA ASN A 64 -13.11 -3.94 -2.86
C ASN A 64 -11.81 -3.14 -2.63
N LEU A 65 -11.66 -2.55 -1.46
CA LEU A 65 -10.46 -1.77 -1.13
C LEU A 65 -9.18 -2.62 -1.19
N ILE A 66 -9.25 -3.89 -0.78
CA ILE A 66 -8.08 -4.77 -0.81
C ILE A 66 -7.57 -5.01 -2.22
N ASP A 67 -8.47 -5.20 -3.21
CA ASP A 67 -8.09 -5.44 -4.59
C ASP A 67 -7.39 -4.23 -5.19
N ILE A 68 -7.90 -3.02 -4.91
CA ILE A 68 -7.29 -1.75 -5.32
C ILE A 68 -5.87 -1.62 -4.74
N ASN A 69 -5.71 -1.91 -3.45
CA ASN A 69 -4.42 -1.84 -2.78
C ASN A 69 -3.43 -2.84 -3.37
N LEU A 70 -3.86 -4.09 -3.58
CA LEU A 70 -3.00 -5.14 -4.15
C LEU A 70 -2.59 -4.82 -5.59
N ALA A 71 -3.53 -4.36 -6.43
CA ALA A 71 -3.24 -3.97 -7.80
C ALA A 71 -2.26 -2.78 -7.87
N SER A 72 -2.40 -1.81 -6.95
CA SER A 72 -1.47 -0.68 -6.84
C SER A 72 -0.06 -1.11 -6.43
N ILE A 73 0.05 -2.03 -5.47
CA ILE A 73 1.33 -2.61 -5.03
C ILE A 73 1.95 -3.41 -6.18
N ASP A 74 1.16 -4.23 -6.88
CA ASP A 74 1.64 -5.06 -7.98
C ASP A 74 2.16 -4.23 -9.17
N LEU A 75 1.49 -3.11 -9.49
CA LEU A 75 1.99 -2.15 -10.47
C LEU A 75 3.38 -1.64 -10.10
N CYS A 76 3.58 -1.21 -8.86
CA CYS A 76 4.88 -0.72 -8.38
C CYS A 76 5.94 -1.84 -8.42
N ARG A 77 5.58 -3.04 -7.98
CA ARG A 77 6.49 -4.20 -8.00
C ARG A 77 6.96 -4.53 -9.41
N LYS A 78 6.04 -4.60 -10.37
CA LYS A 78 6.35 -4.85 -11.80
C LYS A 78 7.28 -3.79 -12.35
N LYS A 79 7.02 -2.52 -12.07
CA LYS A 79 7.87 -1.39 -12.53
C LYS A 79 9.26 -1.42 -11.93
N LEU A 80 9.40 -1.86 -10.70
CA LEU A 80 10.67 -1.95 -9.97
C LEU A 80 11.38 -3.30 -10.19
N ASN A 81 10.81 -4.22 -10.98
CA ASN A 81 11.30 -5.59 -11.15
C ASN A 81 11.49 -6.32 -9.81
N ILE A 82 10.49 -6.19 -8.91
CA ILE A 82 10.49 -6.83 -7.59
C ILE A 82 9.69 -8.13 -7.68
N ASP A 83 10.36 -9.27 -7.61
CA ASP A 83 9.77 -10.61 -7.70
C ASP A 83 9.49 -11.24 -6.32
N THR A 84 9.77 -10.53 -5.23
CA THR A 84 9.52 -11.02 -3.87
C THR A 84 8.06 -11.43 -3.70
N PRO A 85 7.75 -12.64 -3.20
CA PRO A 85 6.38 -13.08 -2.99
C PRO A 85 5.59 -12.15 -2.09
N LEU A 86 4.32 -11.92 -2.44
CA LEU A 86 3.38 -11.15 -1.63
C LEU A 86 2.43 -12.12 -0.94
N LEU A 87 2.36 -12.02 0.38
CA LEU A 87 1.48 -12.83 1.22
C LEU A 87 0.48 -11.95 1.96
N LEU A 88 -0.75 -12.40 2.05
CA LEU A 88 -1.78 -11.71 2.81
C LEU A 88 -1.80 -12.22 4.24
N SER A 89 -1.62 -11.34 5.21
CA SER A 89 -1.70 -11.73 6.63
C SER A 89 -3.07 -12.30 7.04
N SER A 90 -4.09 -12.13 6.23
CA SER A 90 -5.42 -12.72 6.42
C SER A 90 -5.50 -14.19 6.02
N GLU A 91 -4.53 -14.70 5.27
CA GLU A 91 -4.41 -16.10 4.86
C GLU A 91 -3.61 -16.91 5.87
N LEU A 92 -2.83 -16.22 6.72
CA LEU A 92 -2.14 -16.85 7.84
C LEU A 92 -3.11 -17.07 9.01
N ASN A 93 -3.10 -18.25 9.60
CA ASN A 93 -3.99 -18.58 10.74
C ASN A 93 -3.51 -17.95 12.07
N ILE A 94 -3.21 -16.65 12.05
CA ILE A 94 -2.69 -15.89 13.19
C ILE A 94 -3.80 -15.07 13.80
N LYS A 95 -4.10 -15.30 15.09
CA LYS A 95 -5.21 -14.65 15.83
C LYS A 95 -4.75 -13.52 16.75
N THR A 96 -3.47 -13.40 16.99
CA THR A 96 -2.86 -12.36 17.84
C THR A 96 -2.97 -10.98 17.23
N LYS A 97 -2.66 -9.93 18.01
CA LYS A 97 -2.74 -8.51 17.61
C LYS A 97 -1.47 -7.78 17.98
N GLY A 98 -1.32 -6.54 17.46
CA GLY A 98 -0.18 -5.67 17.76
C GLY A 98 1.16 -6.30 17.40
N SER A 99 2.17 -6.07 18.23
CA SER A 99 3.53 -6.58 18.03
C SER A 99 3.58 -8.10 18.03
N GLN A 100 2.75 -8.77 18.84
CA GLN A 100 2.68 -10.24 18.87
C GLN A 100 2.28 -10.81 17.50
N LYS A 101 1.30 -10.20 16.82
CA LYS A 101 0.91 -10.66 15.48
C LYS A 101 2.09 -10.58 14.49
N LEU A 102 2.88 -9.53 14.56
CA LEU A 102 4.03 -9.35 13.66
C LEU A 102 5.12 -10.39 13.96
N SER A 103 5.38 -10.64 15.24
CA SER A 103 6.31 -11.69 15.67
C SER A 103 5.85 -13.09 15.21
N ASP A 104 4.56 -13.39 15.35
CA ASP A 104 3.99 -14.69 14.93
C ASP A 104 4.07 -14.87 13.41
N ILE A 105 3.84 -13.78 12.62
CA ILE A 105 4.05 -13.80 11.16
C ILE A 105 5.51 -14.12 10.84
N CYS A 106 6.46 -13.48 11.51
CA CYS A 106 7.89 -13.74 11.31
C CYS A 106 8.25 -15.20 11.63
N ASN A 107 7.70 -15.76 12.70
CA ASN A 107 7.92 -17.15 13.08
C ASN A 107 7.33 -18.11 12.03
N GLU A 108 6.10 -17.87 11.57
CA GLU A 108 5.42 -18.69 10.56
C GLU A 108 6.19 -18.73 9.23
N LEU A 109 6.78 -17.60 8.88
CA LEU A 109 7.55 -17.44 7.63
C LEU A 109 9.05 -17.80 7.81
N ASN A 110 9.48 -18.23 9.00
CA ASN A 110 10.89 -18.47 9.32
C ASN A 110 11.78 -17.26 8.97
N ALA A 111 11.28 -16.05 9.23
CA ALA A 111 11.99 -14.83 8.91
C ALA A 111 13.26 -14.68 9.76
N THR A 112 14.37 -14.31 9.12
CA THR A 112 15.62 -14.01 9.80
C THR A 112 15.70 -12.55 10.25
N GLU A 113 14.94 -11.68 9.61
CA GLU A 113 14.88 -10.25 9.93
C GLU A 113 13.48 -9.68 9.66
N TYR A 114 12.98 -8.86 10.58
CA TYR A 114 11.78 -8.04 10.42
C TYR A 114 12.18 -6.60 10.15
N ILE A 115 11.81 -6.08 8.98
CA ILE A 115 12.11 -4.70 8.59
C ILE A 115 10.85 -3.86 8.74
N SER A 116 10.90 -2.82 9.57
CA SER A 116 9.80 -1.90 9.82
C SER A 116 10.14 -0.45 9.45
N GLY A 117 9.12 0.38 9.28
CA GLY A 117 9.30 1.82 9.15
C GLY A 117 9.63 2.49 10.48
N GLN A 118 10.27 3.67 10.43
CA GLN A 118 10.68 4.42 11.64
C GLN A 118 9.51 4.73 12.60
N GLY A 119 8.31 4.94 12.06
CA GLY A 119 7.11 5.23 12.86
C GLY A 119 6.72 4.10 13.82
N ALA A 120 7.16 2.87 13.57
CA ALA A 120 6.83 1.75 14.43
C ALA A 120 7.63 1.74 15.75
N LYS A 121 8.74 2.47 15.83
CA LYS A 121 9.60 2.52 17.04
C LYS A 121 8.87 2.91 18.32
N SER A 122 7.81 3.71 18.21
CA SER A 122 7.08 4.19 19.37
C SER A 122 6.13 3.17 19.99
N TYR A 123 5.78 2.10 19.27
CA TYR A 123 4.78 1.13 19.72
C TYR A 123 5.16 -0.33 19.51
N LEU A 124 6.25 -0.61 18.80
CA LEU A 124 6.69 -1.98 18.54
C LEU A 124 7.46 -2.51 19.76
N ASP A 125 7.01 -3.64 20.30
CA ASP A 125 7.75 -4.40 21.29
C ASP A 125 8.73 -5.33 20.57
N GLU A 126 10.00 -4.93 20.53
CA GLU A 126 11.08 -5.69 19.86
C GLU A 126 11.46 -6.97 20.64
N SER A 127 11.22 -7.00 21.94
CA SER A 127 11.68 -8.09 22.82
C SER A 127 11.01 -9.45 22.53
N ILE A 128 9.83 -9.43 21.89
CA ILE A 128 9.07 -10.64 21.58
C ILE A 128 9.43 -11.29 20.25
N PHE A 129 10.30 -10.64 19.45
CA PHE A 129 10.73 -11.19 18.16
C PHE A 129 11.89 -12.17 18.35
N LYS A 130 11.81 -13.33 17.69
CA LYS A 130 12.90 -14.30 17.62
C LYS A 130 13.92 -13.96 16.53
N CYS A 131 13.53 -13.14 15.57
CA CYS A 131 14.39 -12.65 14.50
C CYS A 131 14.90 -11.24 14.80
N LYS A 132 15.90 -10.80 14.05
CA LYS A 132 16.41 -9.42 14.14
C LYS A 132 15.32 -8.43 13.74
N VAL A 133 15.20 -7.32 14.49
CA VAL A 133 14.32 -6.19 14.12
C VAL A 133 15.18 -5.04 13.62
N SER A 134 14.80 -4.48 12.47
CA SER A 134 15.47 -3.33 11.85
C SER A 134 14.46 -2.26 11.44
N PHE A 135 14.87 -1.00 11.52
CA PHE A 135 14.03 0.13 11.13
C PHE A 135 14.60 0.83 9.91
N PHE A 136 13.88 0.74 8.81
CA PHE A 136 14.25 1.38 7.56
C PHE A 136 13.82 2.84 7.53
N LYS A 137 14.76 3.72 7.17
CA LYS A 137 14.48 5.13 6.88
C LYS A 137 14.76 5.39 5.40
N PRO A 138 13.73 5.65 4.58
CA PRO A 138 13.96 5.93 3.17
C PRO A 138 14.78 7.21 3.01
N LYS A 139 15.79 7.17 2.14
CA LYS A 139 16.51 8.36 1.71
C LYS A 139 15.72 8.98 0.55
N VAL A 140 14.84 9.91 0.84
CA VAL A 140 14.13 10.65 -0.21
C VAL A 140 15.10 11.70 -0.77
N LYS A 141 15.53 11.51 -2.02
CA LYS A 141 16.43 12.45 -2.71
C LYS A 141 15.67 13.60 -3.38
N ASN A 142 14.41 13.40 -3.76
CA ASN A 142 13.58 14.37 -4.48
C ASN A 142 12.11 14.26 -4.06
N HIS A 143 11.34 15.32 -4.26
CA HIS A 143 9.89 15.37 -4.00
C HIS A 143 9.06 14.79 -5.17
N TYR A 144 9.55 13.76 -5.85
CA TYR A 144 8.81 13.08 -6.90
C TYR A 144 7.96 11.94 -6.33
N THR A 145 6.84 11.66 -6.96
CA THR A 145 6.06 10.46 -6.64
C THR A 145 6.83 9.20 -7.01
N THR A 146 6.50 8.06 -6.43
CA THR A 146 7.13 6.77 -6.76
C THR A 146 7.10 6.49 -8.26
N LEU A 147 6.00 6.81 -8.93
CA LEU A 147 5.85 6.63 -10.38
C LEU A 147 6.72 7.56 -11.23
N GLN A 148 7.21 8.67 -10.68
CA GLN A 148 8.14 9.58 -11.37
C GLN A 148 9.60 9.19 -11.18
N GLN A 149 9.87 8.28 -10.25
CA GLN A 149 11.23 7.80 -9.93
C GLN A 149 11.56 6.47 -10.61
N ILE A 150 10.58 5.84 -11.25
CA ILE A 150 10.66 4.59 -11.99
C ILE A 150 10.64 4.90 -13.48
#